data_49120ca98e44e1afb917ae8f8cb84491
#
_entry.id   49120ca98e44e1afb917ae8f8cb84491
#
_cell.length_a   1.000
_cell.length_b   1.000
_cell.length_c   1.000
_cell.angle_alpha   90.00
_cell.angle_beta   90.00
_cell.angle_gamma   90.00
#
_symmetry.space_group_name_H-M   'P 1'
#
loop_
_entity.id
_entity.type
_entity.pdbx_description
1 polymer ?
#
loop_
_entity_poly.entity_id
_entity_poly.type
_entity_poly.pdbx_seq_one_letter_code
_entity_poly.pdbx_strand_id
1 'polypeptide(L)'
;ARLDSTRLEKKMLKNIGGIPLIVRTFTNLLNFNIFSDIVVITDSHEISRELDKYSIKHIISKNTHETGTDRIAEFIDDFDCEIVINVQGDEPFLKKIQIEKIIKVFENDNENKIDVVSLMIEVDRFNAKKSSVVKVKTDENQNAIKFTRQFNKKCNTYFKHIGVYAFRKSALQRFSSTTQTINEKREKIEAIRIVENNFKFKMIKVYDETISIDTPSDLENANKYFVND
;
A
#
# COMPACT_ATOMS: atom_id res chain seq x y z
N ALA A 1 -3.45 -8.29 -5.05
CA ALA A 1 -2.98 -9.29 -4.06
C ALA A 1 -2.20 -10.39 -4.77
N ARG A 2 -1.22 -11.00 -4.11
CA ARG A 2 -0.48 -12.18 -4.61
C ARG A 2 -0.44 -13.27 -3.54
N LEU A 3 -0.38 -14.53 -3.98
CA LEU A 3 -0.34 -15.67 -3.06
C LEU A 3 1.03 -15.80 -2.38
N ASP A 4 2.10 -15.64 -3.18
CA ASP A 4 3.46 -15.84 -2.72
C ASP A 4 3.91 -14.72 -1.78
N SER A 5 4.34 -15.12 -0.60
CA SER A 5 4.93 -14.27 0.40
C SER A 5 6.07 -15.01 1.10
N THR A 6 7.25 -14.42 1.10
CA THR A 6 8.48 -15.05 1.60
C THR A 6 8.56 -15.15 3.13
N ARG A 7 7.91 -14.25 3.86
CA ARG A 7 7.97 -14.17 5.33
C ARG A 7 6.79 -14.83 6.03
N LEU A 8 5.66 -14.92 5.36
CA LEU A 8 4.42 -15.52 5.87
C LEU A 8 3.71 -16.22 4.70
N GLU A 9 3.92 -17.51 4.55
CA GLU A 9 3.37 -18.30 3.45
C GLU A 9 1.85 -18.11 3.32
N LYS A 10 1.37 -17.89 2.07
CA LYS A 10 -0.04 -17.64 1.74
C LYS A 10 -0.67 -16.55 2.59
N LYS A 11 0.08 -15.50 2.86
CA LYS A 11 -0.28 -14.41 3.77
C LYS A 11 -1.72 -13.91 3.61
N MET A 12 -2.17 -13.69 2.38
CA MET A 12 -3.50 -13.14 2.08
C MET A 12 -4.66 -14.04 2.55
N LEU A 13 -4.42 -15.33 2.67
CA LEU A 13 -5.39 -16.34 3.11
C LEU A 13 -5.30 -16.70 4.60
N LYS A 14 -4.34 -16.12 5.34
CA LYS A 14 -4.25 -16.32 6.80
C LYS A 14 -5.39 -15.59 7.50
N ASN A 15 -6.00 -16.29 8.47
CA ASN A 15 -7.12 -15.73 9.22
C ASN A 15 -6.66 -14.71 10.27
N ILE A 16 -7.40 -13.60 10.34
CA ILE A 16 -7.34 -12.59 11.40
C ILE A 16 -8.74 -12.44 11.97
N GLY A 17 -8.92 -12.80 13.23
CA GLY A 17 -10.24 -12.78 13.84
C GLY A 17 -11.25 -13.65 13.08
N GLY A 18 -10.81 -14.84 12.61
CA GLY A 18 -11.67 -15.83 11.96
C GLY A 18 -11.91 -15.65 10.45
N ILE A 19 -11.47 -14.55 9.83
CA ILE A 19 -11.63 -14.32 8.38
C ILE A 19 -10.27 -14.06 7.71
N PRO A 20 -10.11 -14.41 6.40
CA PRO A 20 -8.86 -14.20 5.67
C PRO A 20 -8.42 -12.74 5.65
N LEU A 21 -7.11 -12.50 5.72
CA LEU A 21 -6.51 -11.17 5.71
C LEU A 21 -7.01 -10.29 4.56
N ILE A 22 -7.06 -10.83 3.34
CA ILE A 22 -7.52 -10.07 2.16
C ILE A 22 -8.99 -9.66 2.29
N VAL A 23 -9.83 -10.54 2.83
CA VAL A 23 -11.25 -10.27 3.08
C VAL A 23 -11.40 -9.19 4.14
N ARG A 24 -10.60 -9.27 5.22
CA ARG A 24 -10.62 -8.26 6.28
C ARG A 24 -10.19 -6.88 5.77
N THR A 25 -9.13 -6.82 4.96
CA THR A 25 -8.69 -5.57 4.34
C THR A 25 -9.78 -4.98 3.44
N PHE A 26 -10.39 -5.80 2.58
CA PHE A 26 -11.48 -5.36 1.71
C PHE A 26 -12.69 -4.85 2.52
N THR A 27 -13.15 -5.62 3.51
CA THR A 27 -14.30 -5.26 4.34
C THR A 27 -14.05 -3.97 5.12
N ASN A 28 -12.83 -3.78 5.64
CA ASN A 28 -12.46 -2.54 6.32
C ASN A 28 -12.60 -1.33 5.39
N LEU A 29 -12.10 -1.44 4.15
CA LEU A 29 -12.21 -0.36 3.16
C LEU A 29 -13.66 -0.12 2.73
N LEU A 30 -14.44 -1.17 2.55
CA LEU A 30 -15.87 -1.08 2.20
C LEU A 30 -16.65 -0.30 3.25
N ASN A 31 -16.36 -0.52 4.53
CA ASN A 31 -17.01 0.16 5.66
C ASN A 31 -16.69 1.67 5.73
N PHE A 32 -15.67 2.15 5.02
CA PHE A 32 -15.39 3.59 4.97
C PHE A 32 -16.46 4.37 4.20
N ASN A 33 -17.09 3.73 3.22
CA ASN A 33 -18.17 4.33 2.41
C ASN A 33 -17.76 5.68 1.78
N ILE A 34 -16.56 5.73 1.18
CA ILE A 34 -15.98 6.91 0.53
C ILE A 34 -15.46 6.63 -0.88
N PHE A 35 -15.45 5.37 -1.31
CA PHE A 35 -14.99 4.95 -2.63
C PHE A 35 -16.17 4.76 -3.57
N SER A 36 -16.01 5.14 -4.83
CA SER A 36 -16.99 4.85 -5.89
C SER A 36 -17.01 3.36 -6.24
N ASP A 37 -15.85 2.70 -6.15
CA ASP A 37 -15.72 1.26 -6.39
C ASP A 37 -14.50 0.71 -5.62
N ILE A 38 -14.57 -0.58 -5.25
CA ILE A 38 -13.47 -1.32 -4.63
C ILE A 38 -13.34 -2.67 -5.33
N VAL A 39 -12.15 -2.96 -5.84
CA VAL A 39 -11.87 -4.19 -6.57
C VAL A 39 -10.58 -4.82 -6.08
N VAL A 40 -10.60 -6.12 -5.83
CA VAL A 40 -9.37 -6.88 -5.56
C VAL A 40 -8.79 -7.39 -6.87
N ILE A 41 -7.53 -7.05 -7.18
CA ILE A 41 -6.83 -7.60 -8.34
C ILE A 41 -5.80 -8.61 -7.85
N THR A 42 -5.85 -9.82 -8.40
CA THR A 42 -4.96 -10.93 -8.02
C THR A 42 -4.55 -11.75 -9.23
N ASP A 43 -3.39 -12.40 -9.17
CA ASP A 43 -2.93 -13.41 -10.13
C ASP A 43 -3.16 -14.85 -9.64
N SER A 44 -3.81 -15.00 -8.47
CA SER A 44 -4.00 -16.28 -7.82
C SER A 44 -5.44 -16.77 -7.89
N HIS A 45 -5.66 -17.92 -8.52
CA HIS A 45 -6.97 -18.58 -8.48
C HIS A 45 -7.36 -19.06 -7.07
N GLU A 46 -6.40 -19.29 -6.17
CA GLU A 46 -6.70 -19.65 -4.79
C GLU A 46 -7.28 -18.45 -4.02
N ILE A 47 -6.71 -17.26 -4.20
CA ILE A 47 -7.27 -16.01 -3.65
C ILE A 47 -8.63 -15.73 -4.28
N SER A 48 -8.77 -15.86 -5.59
CA SER A 48 -10.04 -15.63 -6.29
C SER A 48 -11.16 -16.50 -5.72
N ARG A 49 -10.93 -17.82 -5.59
CA ARG A 49 -11.91 -18.74 -4.99
C ARG A 49 -12.27 -18.40 -3.55
N GLU A 50 -11.31 -17.86 -2.80
CA GLU A 50 -11.62 -17.39 -1.45
C GLU A 50 -12.50 -16.15 -1.44
N LEU A 51 -12.22 -15.17 -2.33
CA LEU A 51 -13.03 -13.97 -2.48
C LEU A 51 -14.46 -14.26 -2.94
N ASP A 52 -14.66 -15.29 -3.81
CA ASP A 52 -15.98 -15.76 -4.25
C ASP A 52 -16.88 -16.17 -3.07
N LYS A 53 -16.32 -16.83 -2.04
CA LYS A 53 -17.09 -17.24 -0.85
C LYS A 53 -17.69 -16.05 -0.08
N TYR A 54 -17.08 -14.88 -0.22
CA TYR A 54 -17.52 -13.64 0.42
C TYR A 54 -18.21 -12.67 -0.56
N SER A 55 -18.47 -13.11 -1.82
CA SER A 55 -19.05 -12.28 -2.88
C SER A 55 -18.28 -10.97 -3.11
N ILE A 56 -16.95 -11.01 -2.98
CA ILE A 56 -16.07 -9.84 -3.16
C ILE A 56 -15.74 -9.68 -4.63
N LYS A 57 -15.98 -8.45 -5.15
CA LYS A 57 -15.62 -8.07 -6.52
C LYS A 57 -14.12 -8.19 -6.73
N HIS A 58 -13.69 -8.97 -7.71
CA HIS A 58 -12.28 -9.15 -8.01
C HIS A 58 -12.02 -9.39 -9.50
N ILE A 59 -10.77 -9.19 -9.91
CA ILE A 59 -10.28 -9.43 -11.27
C ILE A 59 -9.05 -10.33 -11.17
N ILE A 60 -8.97 -11.32 -12.06
CA ILE A 60 -7.78 -12.18 -12.19
C ILE A 60 -6.88 -11.60 -13.28
N SER A 61 -5.68 -11.16 -12.89
CA SER A 61 -4.64 -10.76 -13.83
C SER A 61 -4.12 -11.98 -14.59
N LYS A 62 -4.01 -11.86 -15.89
CA LYS A 62 -3.45 -12.90 -16.78
C LYS A 62 -1.93 -12.80 -16.92
N ASN A 63 -1.38 -11.65 -16.60
CA ASN A 63 0.03 -11.35 -16.69
C ASN A 63 0.74 -11.51 -15.34
N THR A 64 2.02 -11.81 -15.39
CA THR A 64 2.89 -11.72 -14.20
C THR A 64 3.36 -10.29 -14.03
N HIS A 65 3.25 -9.79 -12.81
CA HIS A 65 3.65 -8.43 -12.46
C HIS A 65 4.69 -8.42 -11.35
N GLU A 66 5.68 -7.56 -11.49
CA GLU A 66 6.73 -7.40 -10.50
C GLU A 66 6.22 -6.75 -9.21
N THR A 67 5.26 -5.80 -9.33
CA THR A 67 4.69 -5.09 -8.18
C THR A 67 3.16 -5.08 -8.18
N GLY A 68 2.58 -4.70 -7.03
CA GLY A 68 1.13 -4.52 -6.91
C GLY A 68 0.61 -3.37 -7.77
N THR A 69 1.39 -2.31 -7.92
CA THR A 69 1.03 -1.15 -8.75
C THR A 69 1.04 -1.50 -10.24
N ASP A 70 2.01 -2.30 -10.72
CA ASP A 70 2.02 -2.79 -12.12
C ASP A 70 0.77 -3.63 -12.42
N ARG A 71 0.33 -4.47 -11.45
CA ARG A 71 -0.87 -5.29 -11.61
C ARG A 71 -2.16 -4.45 -11.69
N ILE A 72 -2.24 -3.36 -10.93
CA ILE A 72 -3.39 -2.45 -10.98
C ILE A 72 -3.39 -1.69 -12.30
N ALA A 73 -2.21 -1.25 -12.74
CA ALA A 73 -2.05 -0.50 -13.97
C ALA A 73 -2.48 -1.28 -15.24
N GLU A 74 -2.44 -2.63 -15.21
CA GLU A 74 -2.96 -3.49 -16.30
C GLU A 74 -4.43 -3.20 -16.62
N PHE A 75 -5.22 -2.83 -15.62
CA PHE A 75 -6.66 -2.67 -15.74
C PHE A 75 -7.13 -1.22 -15.62
N ILE A 76 -6.20 -0.26 -15.53
CA ILE A 76 -6.57 1.12 -15.22
C ILE A 76 -7.48 1.77 -16.26
N ASP A 77 -7.37 1.38 -17.51
CA ASP A 77 -8.17 1.92 -18.60
C ASP A 77 -9.63 1.44 -18.56
N ASP A 78 -9.89 0.32 -17.88
CA ASP A 78 -11.22 -0.24 -17.70
C ASP A 78 -12.06 0.51 -16.63
N PHE A 79 -11.44 1.41 -15.88
CA PHE A 79 -12.10 2.16 -14.81
C PHE A 79 -12.26 3.64 -15.16
N ASP A 80 -13.48 4.15 -14.99
CA ASP A 80 -13.77 5.58 -15.06
C ASP A 80 -13.53 6.23 -13.69
N CYS A 81 -12.31 6.71 -13.50
CA CYS A 81 -11.87 7.34 -12.24
C CYS A 81 -10.74 8.33 -12.49
N GLU A 82 -10.64 9.34 -11.66
CA GLU A 82 -9.53 10.31 -11.68
C GLU A 82 -8.38 9.86 -10.77
N ILE A 83 -8.74 9.27 -9.63
CA ILE A 83 -7.79 8.85 -8.59
C ILE A 83 -7.94 7.34 -8.34
N VAL A 84 -6.83 6.65 -8.29
CA VAL A 84 -6.73 5.23 -7.95
C VAL A 84 -5.97 5.09 -6.64
N ILE A 85 -6.57 4.44 -5.66
CA ILE A 85 -5.93 4.17 -4.38
C ILE A 85 -5.56 2.69 -4.30
N ASN A 86 -4.27 2.41 -4.45
CA ASN A 86 -3.71 1.07 -4.25
C ASN A 86 -3.47 0.85 -2.77
N VAL A 87 -4.31 0.04 -2.14
CA VAL A 87 -4.11 -0.43 -0.77
C VAL A 87 -3.52 -1.83 -0.82
N GLN A 88 -2.38 -2.01 -0.17
CA GLN A 88 -1.78 -3.33 -0.06
C GLN A 88 -2.67 -4.24 0.77
N GLY A 89 -2.85 -5.50 0.33
CA GLY A 89 -3.75 -6.45 0.98
C GLY A 89 -3.38 -6.81 2.42
N ASP A 90 -2.21 -6.42 2.88
CA ASP A 90 -1.67 -6.61 4.23
C ASP A 90 -1.85 -5.41 5.17
N GLU A 91 -2.69 -4.44 4.79
CA GLU A 91 -3.02 -3.26 5.59
C GLU A 91 -4.48 -3.28 6.13
N PRO A 92 -4.88 -4.28 6.93
CA PRO A 92 -6.27 -4.46 7.37
C PRO A 92 -6.74 -3.43 8.40
N PHE A 93 -5.82 -2.65 8.99
CA PHE A 93 -6.10 -1.69 10.07
C PHE A 93 -5.98 -0.23 9.64
N LEU A 94 -6.02 0.04 8.33
CA LEU A 94 -6.13 1.42 7.84
C LEU A 94 -7.37 2.09 8.42
N LYS A 95 -7.25 3.38 8.72
CA LYS A 95 -8.35 4.20 9.22
C LYS A 95 -8.92 5.09 8.13
N LYS A 96 -10.24 5.29 8.14
CA LYS A 96 -10.95 6.16 7.19
C LYS A 96 -10.29 7.54 7.07
N ILE A 97 -9.97 8.18 8.20
CA ILE A 97 -9.34 9.50 8.25
C ILE A 97 -7.99 9.57 7.51
N GLN A 98 -7.27 8.45 7.40
CA GLN A 98 -6.00 8.40 6.68
C GLN A 98 -6.23 8.48 5.17
N ILE A 99 -7.26 7.81 4.66
CA ILE A 99 -7.65 7.86 3.25
C ILE A 99 -8.27 9.21 2.92
N GLU A 100 -9.11 9.77 3.78
CA GLU A 100 -9.67 11.12 3.60
C GLU A 100 -8.59 12.18 3.50
N LYS A 101 -7.50 12.08 4.27
CA LYS A 101 -6.34 12.97 4.14
C LYS A 101 -5.66 12.84 2.76
N ILE A 102 -5.56 11.64 2.21
CA ILE A 102 -5.02 11.41 0.86
C ILE A 102 -5.92 12.09 -0.19
N ILE A 103 -7.22 11.85 -0.14
CA ILE A 103 -8.20 12.42 -1.08
C ILE A 103 -8.12 13.95 -1.03
N LYS A 104 -8.09 14.53 0.17
CA LYS A 104 -8.01 15.99 0.36
C LYS A 104 -6.78 16.63 -0.27
N VAL A 105 -5.66 15.93 -0.37
CA VAL A 105 -4.47 16.45 -1.07
C VAL A 105 -4.76 16.64 -2.56
N PHE A 106 -5.43 15.69 -3.21
CA PHE A 106 -5.79 15.81 -4.62
C PHE A 106 -6.89 16.85 -4.85
N GLU A 107 -7.87 16.95 -3.96
CA GLU A 107 -8.92 17.99 -4.03
C GLU A 107 -8.36 19.41 -3.93
N ASN A 108 -7.28 19.61 -3.17
CA ASN A 108 -6.63 20.91 -3.02
C ASN A 108 -5.57 21.17 -4.11
N ASP A 109 -5.24 20.20 -4.94
CA ASP A 109 -4.25 20.32 -6.03
C ASP A 109 -4.90 20.76 -7.34
N ASN A 110 -5.41 21.97 -7.37
CA ASN A 110 -6.15 22.56 -8.50
C ASN A 110 -5.36 22.58 -9.82
N GLU A 111 -4.03 22.56 -9.74
CA GLU A 111 -3.15 22.59 -10.91
C GLU A 111 -2.73 21.18 -11.37
N ASN A 112 -3.24 20.14 -10.72
CA ASN A 112 -2.92 18.74 -11.02
C ASN A 112 -1.40 18.43 -11.02
N LYS A 113 -0.67 19.07 -10.11
CA LYS A 113 0.80 18.93 -10.02
C LYS A 113 1.26 17.69 -9.27
N ILE A 114 0.41 17.13 -8.41
CA ILE A 114 0.75 15.96 -7.59
C ILE A 114 0.36 14.70 -8.35
N ASP A 115 1.35 13.85 -8.61
CA ASP A 115 1.17 12.57 -9.31
C ASP A 115 0.73 11.45 -8.35
N VAL A 116 1.38 11.39 -7.18
CA VAL A 116 1.25 10.29 -6.21
C VAL A 116 1.18 10.86 -4.79
N VAL A 117 0.34 10.26 -3.98
CA VAL A 117 0.25 10.55 -2.53
C VAL A 117 0.38 9.25 -1.75
N SER A 118 1.11 9.27 -0.64
CA SER A 118 1.19 8.15 0.29
C SER A 118 1.31 8.62 1.73
N LEU A 119 1.34 7.66 2.65
CA LEU A 119 1.33 7.92 4.08
C LEU A 119 2.69 7.61 4.71
N MET A 120 3.02 8.37 5.76
CA MET A 120 4.16 8.09 6.62
C MET A 120 3.82 8.32 8.08
N ILE A 121 4.41 7.53 8.97
CA ILE A 121 4.26 7.66 10.41
C ILE A 121 5.65 7.73 11.05
N GLU A 122 5.79 8.58 12.05
CA GLU A 122 7.00 8.65 12.84
C GLU A 122 7.17 7.39 13.68
N VAL A 123 8.37 6.84 13.68
CA VAL A 123 8.71 5.64 14.45
C VAL A 123 9.96 5.89 15.29
N ASP A 124 10.04 5.22 16.42
CA ASP A 124 11.21 5.26 17.27
C ASP A 124 12.42 4.59 16.62
N ARG A 125 13.59 4.81 17.21
CA ARG A 125 14.87 4.28 16.75
C ARG A 125 14.92 2.75 16.74
N PHE A 126 14.23 2.09 17.66
CA PHE A 126 14.19 0.62 17.74
C PHE A 126 13.43 0.04 16.55
N ASN A 127 12.24 0.57 16.26
CA ASN A 127 11.46 0.17 15.10
C ASN A 127 12.15 0.52 13.78
N ALA A 128 12.79 1.68 13.68
CA ALA A 128 13.53 2.08 12.49
C ALA A 128 14.71 1.14 12.13
N LYS A 129 15.29 0.40 13.10
CA LYS A 129 16.34 -0.59 12.85
C LYS A 129 15.85 -1.85 12.15
N LYS A 130 14.57 -2.16 12.24
CA LYS A 130 14.00 -3.37 11.61
C LYS A 130 14.12 -3.27 10.08
N SER A 131 14.65 -4.29 9.44
CA SER A 131 14.77 -4.37 7.97
C SER A 131 13.42 -4.49 7.27
N SER A 132 12.38 -4.95 7.97
CA SER A 132 11.00 -4.97 7.48
C SER A 132 10.41 -3.56 7.33
N VAL A 133 10.88 -2.59 8.10
CA VAL A 133 10.40 -1.21 8.07
C VAL A 133 11.04 -0.46 6.90
N VAL A 134 10.23 -0.01 5.96
CA VAL A 134 10.64 0.91 4.89
C VAL A 134 10.65 2.33 5.44
N LYS A 135 11.83 2.96 5.45
CA LYS A 135 11.98 4.36 5.86
C LYS A 135 11.80 5.27 4.64
N VAL A 136 11.14 6.41 4.85
CA VAL A 136 11.03 7.48 3.86
C VAL A 136 11.71 8.75 4.36
N LYS A 137 12.42 9.43 3.46
CA LYS A 137 12.95 10.78 3.67
C LYS A 137 12.21 11.74 2.74
N THR A 138 11.80 12.90 3.26
CA THR A 138 11.10 13.95 2.52
C THR A 138 11.90 15.25 2.51
N ASP A 139 11.54 16.14 1.60
CA ASP A 139 11.91 17.55 1.64
C ASP A 139 11.04 18.32 2.66
N GLU A 140 11.26 19.63 2.76
CA GLU A 140 10.52 20.55 3.63
C GLU A 140 9.03 20.63 3.26
N ASN A 141 8.71 20.40 2.00
CA ASN A 141 7.35 20.37 1.47
C ASN A 141 6.71 18.99 1.56
N GLN A 142 7.32 18.03 2.28
CA GLN A 142 6.86 16.65 2.40
C GLN A 142 6.82 15.89 1.05
N ASN A 143 7.58 16.28 0.04
CA ASN A 143 7.77 15.44 -1.13
C ASN A 143 8.79 14.33 -0.83
N ALA A 144 8.51 13.13 -1.29
CA ALA A 144 9.40 11.99 -1.10
C ALA A 144 10.72 12.19 -1.86
N ILE A 145 11.85 12.04 -1.17
CA ILE A 145 13.20 12.11 -1.75
C ILE A 145 13.82 10.71 -1.86
N LYS A 146 13.58 9.86 -0.86
CA LYS A 146 14.24 8.55 -0.79
C LYS A 146 13.45 7.57 0.06
N PHE A 147 13.41 6.33 -0.42
CA PHE A 147 12.94 5.18 0.36
C PHE A 147 14.09 4.20 0.56
N THR A 148 14.15 3.55 1.73
CA THR A 148 15.19 2.55 2.04
C THR A 148 14.82 1.67 3.22
N ARG A 149 15.33 0.43 3.22
CA ARG A 149 15.31 -0.44 4.39
C ARG A 149 16.50 -0.24 5.31
N GLN A 150 17.54 0.46 4.84
CA GLN A 150 18.76 0.69 5.61
C GLN A 150 18.51 1.67 6.77
N PHE A 151 19.14 1.37 7.90
CA PHE A 151 19.12 2.24 9.08
C PHE A 151 20.25 3.26 9.03
N ASN A 152 19.94 4.54 9.20
CA ASN A 152 20.95 5.60 9.29
C ASN A 152 21.03 6.13 10.73
N LYS A 153 22.15 5.86 11.40
CA LYS A 153 22.41 6.28 12.79
C LYS A 153 22.43 7.81 13.01
N LYS A 154 22.67 8.58 11.94
CA LYS A 154 22.79 10.05 11.96
C LYS A 154 21.45 10.77 11.90
N CYS A 155 20.35 10.07 11.62
CA CYS A 155 19.03 10.68 11.63
C CYS A 155 18.51 10.81 13.07
N ASN A 156 17.87 11.95 13.35
CA ASN A 156 17.18 12.20 14.62
C ASN A 156 15.75 11.71 14.60
N THR A 157 15.10 11.75 13.43
CA THR A 157 13.71 11.33 13.22
C THR A 157 13.62 10.31 12.11
N TYR A 158 12.76 9.32 12.27
CA TYR A 158 12.51 8.27 11.29
C TYR A 158 11.03 8.20 10.95
N PHE A 159 10.73 8.16 9.66
CA PHE A 159 9.38 7.95 9.16
C PHE A 159 9.28 6.59 8.47
N LYS A 160 8.35 5.75 8.95
CA LYS A 160 7.95 4.50 8.30
C LYS A 160 6.95 4.84 7.21
N HIS A 161 7.15 4.32 6.02
CA HIS A 161 6.19 4.33 4.93
C HIS A 161 5.06 3.33 5.23
N ILE A 162 3.82 3.72 4.95
CA ILE A 162 2.63 2.86 5.04
C ILE A 162 2.24 2.44 3.62
N GLY A 163 1.93 1.17 3.40
CA GLY A 163 1.70 0.53 2.10
C GLY A 163 0.42 0.95 1.38
N VAL A 164 0.21 2.26 1.22
CA VAL A 164 -0.90 2.84 0.47
C VAL A 164 -0.36 3.84 -0.54
N TYR A 165 -0.76 3.71 -1.80
CA TYR A 165 -0.38 4.63 -2.86
C TYR A 165 -1.63 5.13 -3.57
N ALA A 166 -1.83 6.41 -3.59
CA ALA A 166 -2.88 7.03 -4.39
C ALA A 166 -2.26 7.75 -5.59
N PHE A 167 -2.70 7.40 -6.77
CA PHE A 167 -2.22 7.94 -8.03
C PHE A 167 -3.32 8.73 -8.72
N ARG A 168 -2.97 9.82 -9.41
CA ARG A 168 -3.80 10.26 -10.52
C ARG A 168 -3.80 9.17 -11.60
N LYS A 169 -4.95 8.93 -12.25
CA LYS A 169 -5.05 7.91 -13.31
C LYS A 169 -3.95 8.08 -14.37
N SER A 170 -3.73 9.30 -14.85
CA SER A 170 -2.68 9.61 -15.82
C SER A 170 -1.26 9.32 -15.33
N ALA A 171 -1.01 9.52 -14.03
CA ALA A 171 0.26 9.19 -13.41
C ALA A 171 0.47 7.68 -13.30
N LEU A 172 -0.59 6.91 -13.01
CA LEU A 172 -0.52 5.45 -12.98
C LEU A 172 -0.28 4.87 -14.38
N GLN A 173 -0.94 5.41 -15.41
CA GLN A 173 -0.68 5.04 -16.80
C GLN A 173 0.77 5.32 -17.19
N ARG A 174 1.32 6.49 -16.81
CA ARG A 174 2.73 6.83 -17.03
C ARG A 174 3.67 5.90 -16.24
N PHE A 175 3.32 5.54 -15.01
CA PHE A 175 4.10 4.60 -14.20
C PHE A 175 4.18 3.21 -14.85
N SER A 176 3.11 2.70 -15.45
CA SER A 176 3.08 1.40 -16.13
C SER A 176 4.05 1.31 -17.30
N SER A 177 4.40 2.46 -17.91
CA SER A 177 5.39 2.55 -19.00
C SER A 177 6.83 2.61 -18.50
N THR A 178 7.08 2.68 -17.19
CA THR A 178 8.43 2.71 -16.62
C THR A 178 8.93 1.32 -16.31
N THR A 179 10.23 1.09 -16.51
CA THR A 179 10.87 -0.16 -16.10
C THR A 179 11.34 -0.10 -14.65
N GLN A 180 11.38 -1.25 -13.99
CA GLN A 180 11.95 -1.34 -12.63
C GLN A 180 13.39 -0.85 -12.60
N THR A 181 13.68 0.03 -11.65
CA THR A 181 15.02 0.56 -11.44
C THR A 181 15.93 -0.44 -10.69
N ILE A 182 17.24 -0.27 -10.81
CA ILE A 182 18.23 -1.11 -10.11
C ILE A 182 18.03 -1.04 -8.59
N ASN A 183 17.76 0.17 -8.07
CA ASN A 183 17.57 0.37 -6.65
C ASN A 183 16.24 -0.23 -6.14
N GLU A 184 15.16 -0.12 -6.92
CA GLU A 184 13.88 -0.79 -6.63
C GLU A 184 14.06 -2.31 -6.49
N LYS A 185 14.73 -2.95 -7.46
CA LYS A 185 15.01 -4.40 -7.44
C LYS A 185 15.83 -4.80 -6.23
N ARG A 186 16.86 -4.02 -5.89
CA ARG A 186 17.74 -4.28 -4.76
C ARG A 186 17.03 -4.16 -3.41
N GLU A 187 16.29 -3.08 -3.21
CA GLU A 187 15.60 -2.79 -1.93
C GLU A 187 14.23 -3.50 -1.83
N LYS A 188 13.68 -3.95 -2.97
CA LYS A 188 12.30 -4.48 -3.10
C LYS A 188 11.26 -3.48 -2.58
N ILE A 189 11.33 -2.24 -3.06
CA ILE A 189 10.47 -1.11 -2.70
C ILE A 189 10.04 -0.39 -3.99
N GLU A 190 8.79 -0.54 -4.43
CA GLU A 190 8.28 0.08 -5.66
C GLU A 190 8.28 1.61 -5.61
N ALA A 191 8.12 2.21 -4.42
CA ALA A 191 8.20 3.66 -4.23
C ALA A 191 9.53 4.29 -4.70
N ILE A 192 10.60 3.51 -4.81
CA ILE A 192 11.88 3.96 -5.34
C ILE A 192 11.73 4.29 -6.83
N ARG A 193 11.02 3.47 -7.61
CA ARG A 193 10.76 3.71 -9.03
C ARG A 193 9.99 5.02 -9.23
N ILE A 194 9.02 5.31 -8.39
CA ILE A 194 8.26 6.55 -8.43
C ILE A 194 9.19 7.76 -8.27
N VAL A 195 10.05 7.74 -7.25
CA VAL A 195 11.01 8.85 -6.99
C VAL A 195 12.04 8.96 -8.10
N GLU A 196 12.63 7.85 -8.55
CA GLU A 196 13.70 7.84 -9.56
C GLU A 196 13.21 8.23 -10.97
N ASN A 197 11.91 8.11 -11.24
CA ASN A 197 11.28 8.62 -12.47
C ASN A 197 10.66 10.02 -12.30
N ASN A 198 11.03 10.77 -11.25
CA ASN A 198 10.65 12.16 -11.04
C ASN A 198 9.14 12.42 -10.93
N PHE A 199 8.36 11.46 -10.46
CA PHE A 199 6.97 11.71 -10.12
C PHE A 199 6.88 12.66 -8.94
N LYS A 200 5.91 13.57 -8.96
CA LYS A 200 5.59 14.45 -7.83
C LYS A 200 4.89 13.66 -6.74
N PHE A 201 5.68 13.16 -5.81
CA PHE A 201 5.26 12.19 -4.79
C PHE A 201 5.14 12.86 -3.42
N LYS A 202 3.92 13.15 -2.99
CA LYS A 202 3.61 13.78 -1.72
C LYS A 202 3.46 12.75 -0.61
N MET A 203 4.08 12.99 0.54
CA MET A 203 3.92 12.17 1.74
C MET A 203 3.07 12.89 2.78
N ILE A 204 2.12 12.18 3.41
CA ILE A 204 1.29 12.71 4.48
C ILE A 204 1.72 12.07 5.79
N LYS A 205 2.08 12.90 6.76
CA LYS A 205 2.33 12.42 8.13
C LYS A 205 1.00 12.09 8.80
N VAL A 206 0.90 10.87 9.29
CA VAL A 206 -0.21 10.41 10.13
C VAL A 206 0.30 10.08 11.52
N TYR A 207 -0.60 10.06 12.50
CA TYR A 207 -0.26 9.84 13.91
C TYR A 207 -0.86 8.54 14.46
N ASP A 208 -1.85 8.00 13.75
CA ASP A 208 -2.47 6.73 14.11
C ASP A 208 -1.63 5.59 13.58
N GLU A 209 -1.22 4.70 14.47
CA GLU A 209 -0.47 3.52 14.09
C GLU A 209 -1.36 2.56 13.32
N THR A 210 -0.83 2.05 12.20
CA THR A 210 -1.41 0.95 11.44
C THR A 210 -0.52 -0.27 11.60
N ILE A 211 -1.14 -1.41 11.83
CA ILE A 211 -0.46 -2.70 11.90
C ILE A 211 -0.55 -3.33 10.53
N SER A 212 0.55 -3.33 9.79
CA SER A 212 0.67 -4.16 8.58
C SER A 212 1.08 -5.59 8.96
N ILE A 213 0.51 -6.56 8.27
CA ILE A 213 0.75 -7.98 8.54
C ILE A 213 1.83 -8.52 7.63
N ASP A 214 3.05 -8.60 8.13
CA ASP A 214 4.21 -9.03 7.35
C ASP A 214 4.87 -10.30 7.87
N THR A 215 4.74 -10.58 9.16
CA THR A 215 5.40 -11.69 9.85
C THR A 215 4.40 -12.51 10.66
N PRO A 216 4.75 -13.75 11.08
CA PRO A 216 3.93 -14.52 12.01
C PRO A 216 3.61 -13.76 13.31
N SER A 217 4.56 -13.00 13.83
CA SER A 217 4.34 -12.18 15.04
C SER A 217 3.32 -11.06 14.81
N ASP A 218 3.30 -10.44 13.62
CA ASP A 218 2.27 -9.43 13.30
C ASP A 218 0.89 -10.08 13.25
N LEU A 219 0.80 -11.29 12.67
CA LEU A 219 -0.45 -12.06 12.59
C LEU A 219 -0.98 -12.42 13.99
N GLU A 220 -0.10 -12.90 14.88
CA GLU A 220 -0.47 -13.20 16.27
C GLU A 220 -0.96 -11.97 17.00
N ASN A 221 -0.24 -10.85 16.86
CA ASN A 221 -0.64 -9.59 17.49
C ASN A 221 -1.98 -9.10 16.94
N ALA A 222 -2.19 -9.17 15.63
CA ALA A 222 -3.45 -8.80 15.00
C ALA A 222 -4.62 -9.65 15.52
N ASN A 223 -4.43 -10.96 15.69
CA ASN A 223 -5.47 -11.83 16.24
C ASN A 223 -5.87 -11.46 17.68
N LYS A 224 -4.93 -10.97 18.50
CA LYS A 224 -5.25 -10.53 19.87
C LYS A 224 -6.26 -9.38 19.95
N TYR A 225 -6.35 -8.54 18.92
CA TYR A 225 -7.36 -7.48 18.85
C TYR A 225 -8.79 -8.01 18.75
N PHE A 226 -8.99 -9.21 18.20
CA PHE A 226 -10.30 -9.82 17.97
C PHE A 226 -10.68 -10.89 19.01
N VAL A 227 -9.81 -11.19 19.95
CA VAL A 227 -10.12 -12.13 21.08
C VAL A 227 -10.78 -11.38 22.24
N ASN A 228 -10.66 -10.05 22.26
CA ASN A 228 -11.14 -9.18 23.35
C ASN A 228 -12.43 -8.41 22.99
N ASP A 229 -12.98 -8.65 21.81
CA ASP A 229 -14.31 -8.20 21.37
C ASP A 229 -15.31 -9.38 21.41
#